data_2061d1f44636acb660c73c64e71a4007
#
_entry.id   2061d1f44636acb660c73c64e71a4007
#
_cell.length_a   1.000
_cell.length_b   1.000
_cell.length_c   1.000
_cell.angle_alpha   90.00
_cell.angle_beta   90.00
_cell.angle_gamma   90.00
#
_symmetry.space_group_name_H-M   'P 1'
#
loop_
_entity.id
_entity.type
_entity.pdbx_description
1 polymer ?
#
loop_
_entity_poly.entity_id
_entity_poly.type
_entity_poly.pdbx_seq_one_letter_code
_entity_poly.pdbx_strand_id
1 'polypeptide(L)'
;MTYSTSSTVRLIAGRLALDFVNTANWSDDGTVIDEKLSNRADLQIWMEALSLTEASQCATIEDLLALRAMLRSAFLGDGRSLNISLFDYVSPPKSQLTSIDLTVSHLPLDNLIVISAISILSDPREYQRLKKCPGHNCGWLFIDETKNARRKWCIMETCGNRSKAARNYAKKTRQQRR
;
A
#
# COMPACT_ATOMS: atom_id res chain seq x y z
N MET A 1 -3.47 12.92 -8.91
CA MET A 1 -3.26 14.03 -7.95
C MET A 1 -2.09 13.67 -7.07
N THR A 2 -0.98 14.39 -7.16
CA THR A 2 0.19 14.23 -6.30
C THR A 2 -0.08 14.74 -4.87
N TYR A 3 0.75 14.39 -3.94
CA TYR A 3 0.69 14.96 -2.59
C TYR A 3 1.10 16.42 -2.62
N SER A 4 0.30 17.31 -2.03
CA SER A 4 0.64 18.72 -1.89
C SER A 4 1.19 19.07 -0.50
N THR A 5 0.78 18.29 0.50
CA THR A 5 1.25 18.41 1.90
C THR A 5 1.12 17.06 2.60
N SER A 6 1.82 16.85 3.70
CA SER A 6 1.70 15.63 4.51
C SER A 6 0.26 15.38 5.01
N SER A 7 -0.54 16.45 5.16
CA SER A 7 -1.94 16.34 5.56
C SER A 7 -2.85 15.71 4.49
N THR A 8 -2.41 15.64 3.24
CA THR A 8 -3.16 14.99 2.15
C THR A 8 -2.87 13.48 2.05
N VAL A 9 -1.82 13.01 2.71
CA VAL A 9 -1.47 11.59 2.75
C VAL A 9 -2.45 10.85 3.65
N ARG A 10 -2.99 9.74 3.14
CA ARG A 10 -3.93 8.90 3.89
C ARG A 10 -3.31 7.55 4.18
N LEU A 11 -2.88 7.36 5.41
CA LEU A 11 -2.35 6.11 5.94
C LEU A 11 -3.51 5.33 6.57
N ILE A 12 -4.00 4.31 5.89
CA ILE A 12 -5.23 3.60 6.30
C ILE A 12 -5.03 2.12 6.53
N ALA A 13 -3.88 1.61 6.13
CA ALA A 13 -3.62 0.19 6.14
C ALA A 13 -2.93 -0.26 7.43
N GLY A 14 -2.26 0.65 8.13
CA GLY A 14 -1.56 0.38 9.39
C GLY A 14 -0.33 -0.54 9.21
N ARG A 15 0.11 -0.72 7.98
CA ARG A 15 1.31 -1.50 7.60
C ARG A 15 2.03 -0.75 6.50
N LEU A 16 3.33 -0.48 6.70
CA LEU A 16 4.16 0.33 5.79
C LEU A 16 4.05 -0.13 4.33
N ALA A 17 4.18 -1.44 4.08
CA ALA A 17 4.10 -1.98 2.73
C ALA A 17 2.74 -1.76 2.06
N LEU A 18 1.64 -1.85 2.81
CA LEU A 18 0.31 -1.61 2.26
C LEU A 18 0.05 -0.12 2.04
N ASP A 19 0.48 0.74 2.97
CA ASP A 19 0.38 2.19 2.80
C ASP A 19 1.25 2.65 1.62
N PHE A 20 2.39 2.00 1.37
CA PHE A 20 3.20 2.22 0.18
C PHE A 20 2.48 1.79 -1.11
N VAL A 21 1.88 0.60 -1.14
CA VAL A 21 1.08 0.14 -2.32
C VAL A 21 -0.10 1.07 -2.57
N ASN A 22 -0.65 1.69 -1.55
CA ASN A 22 -1.76 2.64 -1.62
C ASN A 22 -1.36 4.07 -2.04
N THR A 23 -0.07 4.31 -2.34
CA THR A 23 0.37 5.58 -2.95
C THR A 23 -0.08 5.73 -4.41
N ALA A 24 -0.87 4.81 -4.93
CA ALA A 24 -1.57 4.93 -6.20
C ALA A 24 -3.03 4.49 -6.05
N ASN A 25 -3.90 4.98 -6.94
CA ASN A 25 -5.20 4.38 -7.18
C ASN A 25 -5.09 3.43 -8.38
N TRP A 26 -5.85 2.36 -8.32
CA TRP A 26 -5.75 1.25 -9.25
C TRP A 26 -7.10 0.94 -9.88
N SER A 27 -7.11 0.66 -11.16
CA SER A 27 -8.26 0.07 -11.85
C SER A 27 -8.44 -1.40 -11.44
N ASP A 28 -9.53 -1.99 -11.90
CA ASP A 28 -9.83 -3.39 -11.59
C ASP A 28 -8.85 -4.37 -12.26
N ASP A 29 -8.29 -3.99 -13.42
CA ASP A 29 -7.26 -4.76 -14.16
C ASP A 29 -5.84 -4.56 -13.60
N GLY A 30 -5.65 -3.70 -12.59
CA GLY A 30 -4.36 -3.47 -11.96
C GLY A 30 -3.53 -2.34 -12.56
N THR A 31 -4.09 -1.56 -13.48
CA THR A 31 -3.44 -0.37 -14.02
C THR A 31 -3.49 0.79 -13.03
N VAL A 32 -2.42 1.57 -12.92
CA VAL A 32 -2.39 2.81 -12.14
C VAL A 32 -3.22 3.88 -12.85
N ILE A 33 -4.21 4.45 -12.16
CA ILE A 33 -5.09 5.50 -12.68
C ILE A 33 -4.89 6.86 -12.01
N ASP A 34 -4.22 6.88 -10.87
CA ASP A 34 -3.89 8.11 -10.15
C ASP A 34 -2.60 7.87 -9.35
N GLU A 35 -1.51 8.43 -9.86
CA GLU A 35 -0.18 8.31 -9.25
C GLU A 35 0.04 9.42 -8.22
N LYS A 36 0.56 9.06 -7.04
CA LYS A 36 0.83 9.99 -5.95
C LYS A 36 2.31 10.17 -5.66
N LEU A 37 3.15 9.24 -6.13
CA LEU A 37 4.60 9.31 -6.01
C LEU A 37 5.22 9.58 -7.39
N SER A 38 5.10 10.81 -7.88
CA SER A 38 5.62 11.18 -9.20
C SER A 38 7.06 11.69 -9.15
N ASN A 39 7.55 12.08 -7.97
CA ASN A 39 8.85 12.70 -7.79
C ASN A 39 9.34 12.60 -6.33
N ARG A 40 10.56 13.06 -6.07
CA ARG A 40 11.19 13.07 -4.73
C ARG A 40 10.41 13.89 -3.70
N ALA A 41 9.77 14.97 -4.09
CA ALA A 41 9.02 15.81 -3.16
C ALA A 41 7.76 15.08 -2.68
N ASP A 42 7.06 14.37 -3.57
CA ASP A 42 5.93 13.53 -3.19
C ASP A 42 6.35 12.42 -2.22
N LEU A 43 7.50 11.80 -2.47
CA LEU A 43 8.07 10.78 -1.59
C LEU A 43 8.37 11.35 -0.21
N GLN A 44 9.00 12.53 -0.14
CA GLN A 44 9.31 13.17 1.13
C GLN A 44 8.05 13.50 1.93
N ILE A 45 7.00 14.03 1.30
CA ILE A 45 5.71 14.30 1.96
C ILE A 45 5.11 13.00 2.51
N TRP A 46 5.21 11.91 1.77
CA TRP A 46 4.71 10.60 2.22
C TRP A 46 5.53 10.06 3.40
N MET A 47 6.86 10.16 3.35
CA MET A 47 7.75 9.76 4.45
C MET A 47 7.52 10.60 5.72
N GLU A 48 7.35 11.92 5.58
CA GLU A 48 7.02 12.81 6.71
C GLU A 48 5.71 12.42 7.38
N ALA A 49 4.68 12.06 6.61
CA ALA A 49 3.42 11.58 7.15
C ALA A 49 3.55 10.29 7.96
N LEU A 50 4.58 9.49 7.68
CA LEU A 50 4.93 8.26 8.42
C LEU A 50 5.95 8.50 9.54
N SER A 51 6.45 9.72 9.71
CA SER A 51 7.56 10.05 10.63
C SER A 51 8.85 9.30 10.29
N LEU A 52 9.08 9.00 9.01
CA LEU A 52 10.27 8.33 8.49
C LEU A 52 11.29 9.37 7.95
N THR A 53 11.70 10.32 8.76
CA THR A 53 12.54 11.43 8.33
C THR A 53 14.02 11.07 8.14
N GLU A 54 14.47 9.95 8.68
CA GLU A 54 15.88 9.54 8.71
C GLU A 54 16.22 8.37 7.77
N ALA A 55 15.30 7.94 6.91
CA ALA A 55 15.58 6.86 5.96
C ALA A 55 16.66 7.34 4.96
N SER A 56 17.91 7.02 5.27
CA SER A 56 19.07 7.34 4.44
C SER A 56 19.07 6.48 3.18
N GLN A 57 19.34 7.10 2.05
CA GLN A 57 19.47 6.48 0.72
C GLN A 57 18.23 5.73 0.26
N CYS A 58 17.31 6.46 -0.33
CA CYS A 58 16.22 5.87 -1.09
C CYS A 58 16.70 5.42 -2.47
N ALA A 59 16.20 4.28 -2.92
CA ALA A 59 16.12 3.89 -4.31
C ALA A 59 15.60 5.05 -5.19
N THR A 60 15.78 4.96 -6.49
CA THR A 60 15.17 5.93 -7.42
C THR A 60 13.64 5.86 -7.35
N ILE A 61 12.94 6.87 -7.83
CA ILE A 61 11.47 6.81 -7.90
C ILE A 61 11.03 5.63 -8.80
N GLU A 62 11.74 5.41 -9.90
CA GLU A 62 11.49 4.31 -10.83
C GLU A 62 11.61 2.95 -10.13
N ASP A 63 12.66 2.74 -9.34
CA ASP A 63 12.85 1.50 -8.57
C ASP A 63 11.74 1.31 -7.53
N LEU A 64 11.33 2.38 -6.85
CA LEU A 64 10.23 2.34 -5.90
C LEU A 64 8.89 2.02 -6.58
N LEU A 65 8.62 2.57 -7.77
CA LEU A 65 7.40 2.25 -8.51
C LEU A 65 7.40 0.79 -8.99
N ALA A 66 8.56 0.25 -9.42
CA ALA A 66 8.73 -1.15 -9.77
C ALA A 66 8.51 -2.06 -8.54
N LEU A 67 9.12 -1.72 -7.40
CA LEU A 67 8.91 -2.41 -6.12
C LEU A 67 7.42 -2.41 -5.73
N ARG A 68 6.74 -1.28 -5.85
CA ARG A 68 5.32 -1.16 -5.55
C ARG A 68 4.45 -2.09 -6.40
N ALA A 69 4.71 -2.17 -7.69
CA ALA A 69 4.00 -3.06 -8.61
C ALA A 69 4.23 -4.53 -8.24
N MET A 70 5.47 -4.91 -7.92
CA MET A 70 5.84 -6.25 -7.48
C MET A 70 5.13 -6.63 -6.16
N LEU A 71 5.16 -5.76 -5.16
CA LEU A 71 4.50 -6.01 -3.87
C LEU A 71 2.99 -6.13 -4.03
N ARG A 72 2.38 -5.26 -4.86
CA ARG A 72 0.96 -5.39 -5.14
C ARG A 72 0.60 -6.73 -5.77
N SER A 73 1.39 -7.19 -6.72
CA SER A 73 1.20 -8.51 -7.35
C SER A 73 1.31 -9.62 -6.32
N ALA A 74 2.30 -9.57 -5.44
CA ALA A 74 2.49 -10.54 -4.36
C ALA A 74 1.29 -10.57 -3.39
N PHE A 75 0.75 -9.41 -3.02
CA PHE A 75 -0.41 -9.32 -2.12
C PHE A 75 -1.71 -9.80 -2.74
N LEU A 76 -1.88 -9.68 -4.04
CA LEU A 76 -3.09 -10.08 -4.76
C LEU A 76 -3.00 -11.49 -5.37
N GLY A 77 -1.82 -12.06 -5.42
CA GLY A 77 -1.56 -13.43 -5.87
C GLY A 77 -1.85 -14.47 -4.79
N ASP A 78 -1.41 -15.70 -5.05
CA ASP A 78 -1.53 -16.80 -4.10
C ASP A 78 -0.49 -16.75 -2.95
N GLY A 79 0.27 -15.69 -2.85
CA GLY A 79 1.34 -15.48 -1.88
C GLY A 79 2.55 -16.40 -2.02
N ARG A 80 2.46 -17.44 -2.87
CA ARG A 80 3.50 -18.47 -3.03
C ARG A 80 4.58 -18.04 -4.03
N SER A 81 4.29 -17.08 -4.87
CA SER A 81 5.25 -16.47 -5.82
C SER A 81 6.02 -15.31 -5.21
N LEU A 82 6.26 -15.31 -3.91
CA LEU A 82 7.30 -14.50 -3.31
C LEU A 82 8.62 -15.07 -3.79
N ASN A 83 8.97 -14.67 -5.01
CA ASN A 83 10.25 -14.99 -5.58
C ASN A 83 11.35 -14.54 -4.63
N ILE A 84 12.39 -15.33 -4.56
CA ILE A 84 13.70 -15.09 -3.95
C ILE A 84 14.17 -13.63 -4.08
N SER A 85 13.72 -12.90 -5.10
CA SER A 85 14.04 -11.48 -5.32
C SER A 85 13.62 -10.52 -4.19
N LEU A 86 12.61 -10.83 -3.36
CA LEU A 86 12.33 -10.00 -2.18
C LEU A 86 13.39 -10.17 -1.08
N PHE A 87 13.99 -11.34 -0.98
CA PHE A 87 15.08 -11.60 -0.05
C PHE A 87 16.39 -10.92 -0.48
N ASP A 88 16.60 -10.67 -1.78
CA ASP A 88 17.76 -9.94 -2.27
C ASP A 88 17.77 -8.48 -1.79
N TYR A 89 16.61 -7.88 -1.55
CA TYR A 89 16.48 -6.55 -0.95
C TYR A 89 16.84 -6.52 0.55
N VAL A 90 16.72 -7.63 1.25
CA VAL A 90 16.96 -7.71 2.70
C VAL A 90 18.38 -8.17 3.03
N SER A 91 19.11 -8.64 2.03
CA SER A 91 20.50 -9.09 2.23
C SER A 91 21.42 -7.88 2.37
N PRO A 92 22.02 -7.66 3.57
CA PRO A 92 23.02 -6.60 3.70
C PRO A 92 24.22 -6.93 2.80
N PRO A 93 24.88 -5.93 2.22
CA PRO A 93 26.08 -6.15 1.44
C PRO A 93 27.09 -6.92 2.28
N LYS A 94 27.65 -7.99 1.73
CA LYS A 94 28.53 -8.96 2.42
C LYS A 94 29.73 -8.35 3.17
N SER A 95 30.02 -7.08 2.95
CA SER A 95 31.10 -6.33 3.60
C SER A 95 30.75 -5.73 4.98
N GLN A 96 29.50 -5.81 5.44
CA GLN A 96 29.04 -5.17 6.69
C GLN A 96 28.53 -6.13 7.77
N LEU A 97 28.80 -7.43 7.65
CA LEU A 97 28.31 -8.45 8.60
C LEU A 97 29.07 -8.52 9.94
N THR A 98 29.85 -7.51 10.33
CA THR A 98 30.60 -7.53 11.59
C THR A 98 29.86 -7.02 12.82
N SER A 99 28.73 -6.33 12.63
CA SER A 99 27.80 -6.00 13.73
C SER A 99 26.41 -5.74 13.16
N ILE A 100 25.43 -6.57 13.51
CA ILE A 100 24.03 -6.32 13.20
C ILE A 100 23.52 -5.32 14.24
N ASP A 101 23.62 -4.04 13.94
CA ASP A 101 22.88 -3.02 14.66
C ASP A 101 21.44 -3.02 14.12
N LEU A 102 20.54 -3.68 14.86
CA LEU A 102 19.11 -3.80 14.52
C LEU A 102 18.32 -2.54 14.81
N THR A 103 18.94 -1.38 14.90
CA THR A 103 18.20 -0.12 14.95
C THR A 103 17.57 0.11 13.59
N VAL A 104 16.28 -0.15 13.52
CA VAL A 104 15.41 -0.05 12.31
C VAL A 104 15.49 1.34 11.64
N SER A 105 15.94 2.34 12.38
CA SER A 105 16.10 3.74 11.92
C SER A 105 17.16 3.97 10.84
N HIS A 106 18.07 3.02 10.60
CA HIS A 106 19.16 3.17 9.64
C HIS A 106 19.00 2.36 8.35
N LEU A 107 17.91 1.60 8.23
CA LEU A 107 17.66 0.84 7.01
C LEU A 107 17.16 1.74 5.88
N PRO A 108 17.55 1.47 4.63
CA PRO A 108 16.95 2.09 3.46
C PRO A 108 15.41 1.91 3.45
N LEU A 109 14.69 2.86 2.89
CA LEU A 109 13.23 2.86 2.87
C LEU A 109 12.66 1.62 2.17
N ASP A 110 13.24 1.24 1.05
CA ASP A 110 12.87 0.04 0.29
C ASP A 110 13.01 -1.23 1.13
N ASN A 111 14.08 -1.36 1.93
CA ASN A 111 14.25 -2.46 2.86
C ASN A 111 13.16 -2.49 3.93
N LEU A 112 12.82 -1.34 4.51
CA LEU A 112 11.73 -1.24 5.50
C LEU A 112 10.38 -1.66 4.90
N ILE A 113 10.11 -1.23 3.67
CA ILE A 113 8.90 -1.60 2.93
C ILE A 113 8.85 -3.12 2.69
N VAL A 114 9.97 -3.70 2.24
CA VAL A 114 10.07 -5.15 1.97
C VAL A 114 9.94 -5.97 3.26
N ILE A 115 10.59 -5.56 4.36
CA ILE A 115 10.43 -6.22 5.67
C ILE A 115 8.96 -6.21 6.11
N SER A 116 8.28 -5.07 5.96
CA SER A 116 6.86 -4.96 6.26
C SER A 116 6.02 -5.87 5.38
N ALA A 117 6.36 -6.01 4.10
CA ALA A 117 5.66 -6.92 3.18
C ALA A 117 5.84 -8.39 3.57
N ILE A 118 7.09 -8.80 3.86
CA ILE A 118 7.41 -10.15 4.32
C ILE A 118 6.64 -10.48 5.60
N SER A 119 6.58 -9.55 6.55
CA SER A 119 5.83 -9.74 7.81
C SER A 119 4.36 -10.09 7.54
N ILE A 120 3.69 -9.37 6.64
CA ILE A 120 2.29 -9.64 6.28
C ILE A 120 2.14 -11.00 5.59
N LEU A 121 3.00 -11.28 4.61
CA LEU A 121 2.90 -12.47 3.77
C LEU A 121 3.27 -13.77 4.50
N SER A 122 4.12 -13.67 5.54
CA SER A 122 4.51 -14.78 6.39
C SER A 122 3.57 -15.05 7.56
N ASP A 123 2.66 -14.12 7.89
CA ASP A 123 1.63 -14.34 8.89
C ASP A 123 0.29 -14.74 8.23
N PRO A 124 -0.12 -16.02 8.31
CA PRO A 124 -1.39 -16.48 7.74
C PRO A 124 -2.62 -15.72 8.27
N ARG A 125 -2.57 -15.21 9.51
CA ARG A 125 -3.68 -14.48 10.14
C ARG A 125 -3.87 -13.10 9.51
N GLU A 126 -2.76 -12.38 9.25
CA GLU A 126 -2.80 -11.10 8.56
C GLU A 126 -3.16 -11.29 7.09
N TYR A 127 -2.52 -12.24 6.41
CA TYR A 127 -2.75 -12.49 5.00
C TYR A 127 -4.21 -12.86 4.68
N GLN A 128 -4.85 -13.70 5.50
CA GLN A 128 -6.27 -14.05 5.35
C GLN A 128 -7.21 -12.86 5.54
N ARG A 129 -6.76 -11.82 6.22
CA ARG A 129 -7.53 -10.58 6.45
C ARG A 129 -7.19 -9.46 5.48
N LEU A 130 -6.24 -9.71 4.59
CA LEU A 130 -5.89 -8.76 3.53
C LEU A 130 -7.04 -8.65 2.52
N LYS A 131 -7.45 -7.43 2.24
CA LYS A 131 -8.57 -7.14 1.34
C LYS A 131 -8.22 -6.05 0.35
N LYS A 132 -8.75 -6.19 -0.87
CA LYS A 132 -8.78 -5.13 -1.89
C LYS A 132 -10.08 -4.34 -1.73
N CYS A 133 -10.00 -3.02 -1.71
CA CYS A 133 -11.17 -2.16 -1.69
C CYS A 133 -11.94 -2.28 -3.00
N PRO A 134 -13.26 -2.62 -2.96
CA PRO A 134 -14.08 -2.72 -4.16
C PRO A 134 -14.65 -1.36 -4.62
N GLY A 135 -14.11 -0.24 -4.11
CA GLY A 135 -14.48 1.10 -4.55
C GLY A 135 -14.06 1.34 -5.99
N HIS A 136 -14.97 1.91 -6.80
CA HIS A 136 -14.67 2.27 -8.18
C HIS A 136 -13.41 3.15 -8.25
N ASN A 137 -12.44 2.76 -9.05
CA ASN A 137 -11.18 3.44 -9.23
C ASN A 137 -10.41 3.68 -7.90
N CYS A 138 -10.41 2.71 -7.00
CA CYS A 138 -9.68 2.75 -5.74
C CYS A 138 -8.59 1.69 -5.68
N GLY A 139 -8.97 0.42 -5.63
CA GLY A 139 -8.07 -0.72 -5.61
C GLY A 139 -7.10 -0.79 -4.43
N TRP A 140 -7.25 0.04 -3.40
CA TRP A 140 -6.40 0.06 -2.22
C TRP A 140 -6.48 -1.24 -1.42
N LEU A 141 -5.36 -1.62 -0.81
CA LEU A 141 -5.26 -2.80 0.04
C LEU A 141 -5.31 -2.39 1.52
N PHE A 142 -5.91 -3.24 2.34
CA PHE A 142 -5.97 -3.03 3.79
C PHE A 142 -6.16 -4.36 4.51
N ILE A 143 -5.71 -4.44 5.76
CA ILE A 143 -6.03 -5.56 6.65
C ILE A 143 -7.33 -5.25 7.38
N ASP A 144 -8.25 -6.20 7.38
CA ASP A 144 -9.49 -6.07 8.13
C ASP A 144 -9.28 -6.49 9.59
N GLU A 145 -8.93 -5.53 10.43
CA GLU A 145 -8.72 -5.72 11.87
C GLU A 145 -10.02 -5.77 12.67
N THR A 146 -11.19 -5.67 12.03
CA THR A 146 -12.47 -5.77 12.75
C THR A 146 -12.69 -7.17 13.31
N LYS A 147 -13.33 -7.27 14.48
CA LYS A 147 -13.56 -8.54 15.18
C LYS A 147 -14.09 -9.65 14.28
N ASN A 148 -15.01 -9.32 13.38
CA ASN A 148 -15.70 -10.29 12.52
C ASN A 148 -15.28 -10.21 11.05
N ALA A 149 -14.15 -9.59 10.72
CA ALA A 149 -13.65 -9.39 9.37
C ALA A 149 -14.72 -8.84 8.39
N ARG A 150 -15.50 -7.82 8.83
CA ARG A 150 -16.62 -7.24 8.06
C ARG A 150 -16.30 -5.93 7.36
N ARG A 151 -15.11 -5.36 7.56
CA ARG A 151 -14.68 -4.16 6.84
C ARG A 151 -14.65 -4.45 5.34
N LYS A 152 -15.40 -3.68 4.58
CA LYS A 152 -15.53 -3.84 3.12
C LYS A 152 -14.76 -2.76 2.36
N TRP A 153 -14.63 -1.58 2.93
CA TRP A 153 -14.07 -0.39 2.27
C TRP A 153 -12.77 0.03 2.93
N CYS A 154 -11.82 0.50 2.13
CA CYS A 154 -10.60 1.08 2.68
C CYS A 154 -10.92 2.27 3.62
N ILE A 155 -11.86 3.13 3.21
CA ILE A 155 -12.38 4.24 4.02
C ILE A 155 -13.89 4.31 3.80
N MET A 156 -14.66 4.35 4.91
CA MET A 156 -16.13 4.39 4.83
C MET A 156 -16.62 5.74 4.30
N GLU A 157 -16.02 6.83 4.75
CA GLU A 157 -16.37 8.22 4.41
C GLU A 157 -16.18 8.53 2.93
N THR A 158 -15.29 7.82 2.24
CA THR A 158 -15.03 7.98 0.80
C THR A 158 -15.63 6.83 0.00
N CYS A 159 -14.99 5.69 -0.04
CA CYS A 159 -15.41 4.56 -0.88
C CYS A 159 -16.78 4.00 -0.47
N GLY A 160 -17.05 3.89 0.83
CA GLY A 160 -18.34 3.44 1.35
C GLY A 160 -19.48 4.38 0.98
N ASN A 161 -19.31 5.69 1.22
CA ASN A 161 -20.34 6.69 0.91
C ASN A 161 -20.55 6.84 -0.59
N ARG A 162 -19.48 6.82 -1.40
CA ARG A 162 -19.58 6.84 -2.87
C ARG A 162 -20.40 5.65 -3.39
N SER A 163 -20.16 4.46 -2.86
CA SER A 163 -20.92 3.26 -3.23
C SER A 163 -22.39 3.32 -2.79
N LYS A 164 -22.70 3.90 -1.62
CA LYS A 164 -24.10 4.14 -1.19
C LYS A 164 -24.80 5.12 -2.12
N ALA A 165 -24.15 6.22 -2.48
CA ALA A 165 -24.70 7.22 -3.38
C ALA A 165 -25.02 6.63 -4.77
N ALA A 166 -24.09 5.87 -5.35
CA ALA A 166 -24.30 5.20 -6.63
C ALA A 166 -25.51 4.24 -6.61
N ARG A 167 -25.64 3.43 -5.54
CA ARG A 167 -26.79 2.53 -5.37
C ARG A 167 -28.12 3.28 -5.26
N ASN A 168 -28.14 4.39 -4.53
CA ASN A 168 -29.36 5.20 -4.37
C ASN A 168 -29.75 5.85 -5.69
N TYR A 169 -28.78 6.35 -6.45
CA TYR A 169 -29.03 6.90 -7.78
C TYR A 169 -29.62 5.85 -8.72
N ALA A 170 -29.03 4.68 -8.79
CA ALA A 170 -29.53 3.59 -9.64
C ALA A 170 -30.96 3.16 -9.28
N LYS A 171 -31.32 3.15 -7.98
CA LYS A 171 -32.70 2.86 -7.53
C LYS A 171 -33.69 3.94 -8.03
N LYS A 172 -33.35 5.23 -7.89
CA LYS A 172 -34.20 6.36 -8.33
C LYS A 172 -34.44 6.31 -9.85
N THR A 173 -33.38 6.10 -10.62
CA THR A 173 -33.47 6.00 -12.10
C THR A 173 -34.35 4.82 -12.54
N ARG A 174 -34.29 3.69 -11.84
CA ARG A 174 -35.12 2.51 -12.14
C ARG A 174 -36.60 2.77 -11.82
N GLN A 175 -36.91 3.53 -10.78
CA GLN A 175 -38.30 3.89 -10.41
C GLN A 175 -38.92 4.89 -11.39
N GLN A 176 -38.12 5.81 -11.95
CA GLN A 176 -38.61 6.81 -12.94
C GLN A 176 -38.85 6.22 -14.34
N ARG A 177 -38.31 5.02 -14.63
CA ARG A 177 -38.49 4.34 -15.92
C ARG A 177 -39.66 3.32 -15.90
N ARG A 178 -40.37 3.22 -14.79
CA ARG A 178 -41.59 2.41 -14.64
C ARG A 178 -42.82 3.28 -14.63
#